data_d381aaf1efbfa221375e423985c2b541
#
_entry.id   d381aaf1efbfa221375e423985c2b541
#
_cell.length_a   1.000
_cell.length_b   1.000
_cell.length_c   1.000
_cell.angle_alpha   90.00
_cell.angle_beta   90.00
_cell.angle_gamma   90.00
#
_symmetry.space_group_name_H-M   'P 1'
#
loop_
_entity.id
_entity.type
_entity.pdbx_description
1 polymer ?
#
loop_
_entity_poly.entity_id
_entity_poly.type
_entity_poly.pdbx_seq_one_letter_code
_entity_poly.pdbx_strand_id
1 'polypeptide(L)'
;MEVVTLEHKDTEQTVAPEEVVSINFIEAEINKDNEEGVYGGRVHTRFPPEPNGYLHIGHAKSICLNFGLGEEYKGLTNLRFDDTNPEKEDVEYVNSIKEDVEWLGFHWDGDVRYASDYFGKMYDYAKKLITLGKAYVDDQTAEEIRQTRGDFSTPGTNSPYRDRSVEENLKLFEEMKDGKYKDGEKVLRAKIDMADPNIVMRDPVLYRIVNAAHHRTGSEWSIYPMYDFAHPIEDAIERITHSVCTLEFEVHRPLYNWVLEDWEDTEKPRQIEFARLNVTKMVMSKRKLRALVEAGLVSGWDDPRMPTISGLRRRGYTPEAIRDFCDRIGVAKADSTVDIALLEFCIREDLKLKAPRPMVVIDPVKVIIDNYPEGQTEPCVVENNPENEELGSREVMFGREIYIERADFMEEPVKKFFRLAPGKEVRLKGAYFITCTDVIKDEAGNITEIHCTYDPETKSGSGCTRKVKGTLHWVEASTAVDIETRLYDYLLKEESDGKDFLGDFNHESLQVMHSKGEASLANTVPGDRFQFLRQGYFVTDKDSTADHIVVNRIVGLRDTWAKQQKK
;
A
#
# COMPACT_ATOMS: atom_id res chain seq x y z
N MET A 1 43.53 -14.23 68.49
CA MET A 1 44.05 -14.13 67.12
C MET A 1 42.98 -14.66 66.18
N GLU A 2 42.02 -13.75 65.80
CA GLU A 2 40.94 -14.07 64.95
C GLU A 2 41.32 -13.77 63.49
N VAL A 3 41.14 -14.75 62.61
CA VAL A 3 41.37 -14.64 61.16
C VAL A 3 40.09 -14.20 60.53
N VAL A 4 40.06 -12.97 60.00
CA VAL A 4 38.94 -12.44 59.19
C VAL A 4 39.17 -12.89 57.75
N THR A 5 38.31 -13.76 57.24
CA THR A 5 38.21 -14.14 55.84
C THR A 5 37.34 -13.12 55.11
N LEU A 6 37.90 -12.41 54.13
CA LEU A 6 37.20 -11.55 53.20
C LEU A 6 36.65 -12.41 52.04
N GLU A 7 35.31 -12.52 51.95
CA GLU A 7 34.64 -13.06 50.77
C GLU A 7 34.63 -12.00 49.67
N HIS A 8 35.28 -12.31 48.54
CA HIS A 8 35.09 -11.60 47.29
C HIS A 8 33.76 -12.05 46.68
N LYS A 9 32.80 -11.13 46.58
CA LYS A 9 31.64 -11.28 45.71
C LYS A 9 32.06 -10.88 44.29
N ASP A 10 32.22 -11.88 43.43
CA ASP A 10 32.25 -11.68 41.98
C ASP A 10 30.85 -11.28 41.50
N THR A 11 30.71 -10.04 41.06
CA THR A 11 29.55 -9.57 40.31
C THR A 11 29.70 -10.03 38.88
N GLU A 12 29.08 -11.16 38.52
CA GLU A 12 28.84 -11.52 37.15
C GLU A 12 27.89 -10.44 36.54
N GLN A 13 28.47 -9.61 35.67
CA GLN A 13 27.69 -8.82 34.75
C GLN A 13 27.07 -9.79 33.72
N THR A 14 25.77 -10.06 33.88
CA THR A 14 24.98 -10.67 32.84
C THR A 14 24.93 -9.69 31.66
N VAL A 15 25.74 -9.95 30.64
CA VAL A 15 25.62 -9.33 29.32
C VAL A 15 24.25 -9.80 28.77
N ALA A 16 23.36 -8.86 28.52
CA ALA A 16 22.11 -9.16 27.80
C ALA A 16 22.47 -9.84 26.47
N PRO A 17 21.74 -10.88 26.04
CA PRO A 17 22.02 -11.48 24.75
C PRO A 17 21.88 -10.40 23.66
N GLU A 18 22.93 -10.23 22.87
CA GLU A 18 22.86 -9.43 21.65
C GLU A 18 21.67 -9.95 20.84
N GLU A 19 20.71 -9.10 20.52
CA GLU A 19 19.66 -9.42 19.57
C GLU A 19 20.35 -9.80 18.27
N VAL A 20 20.26 -11.07 17.90
CA VAL A 20 20.72 -11.56 16.59
C VAL A 20 19.78 -10.95 15.56
N VAL A 21 20.17 -9.82 14.99
CA VAL A 21 19.46 -9.20 13.86
C VAL A 21 19.54 -10.20 12.70
N SER A 22 18.42 -10.78 12.35
CA SER A 22 18.32 -11.69 11.21
C SER A 22 18.43 -10.86 9.93
N ILE A 23 19.57 -10.92 9.26
CA ILE A 23 19.75 -10.31 7.94
C ILE A 23 19.03 -11.13 6.86
N ASN A 24 18.42 -10.46 5.89
CA ASN A 24 17.84 -11.13 4.74
C ASN A 24 18.92 -11.49 3.70
N PHE A 25 18.55 -12.29 2.69
CA PHE A 25 19.52 -12.77 1.72
C PHE A 25 20.09 -11.66 0.80
N ILE A 26 19.36 -10.54 0.59
CA ILE A 26 19.87 -9.39 -0.19
C ILE A 26 20.93 -8.66 0.62
N GLU A 27 20.67 -8.41 1.90
CA GLU A 27 21.66 -7.85 2.84
C GLU A 27 22.90 -8.74 2.92
N ALA A 28 22.72 -10.07 2.93
CA ALA A 28 23.84 -11.02 2.94
C ALA A 28 24.71 -10.89 1.67
N GLU A 29 24.10 -10.71 0.49
CA GLU A 29 24.83 -10.48 -0.76
C GLU A 29 25.52 -9.12 -0.76
N ILE A 30 24.87 -8.05 -0.28
CA ILE A 30 25.49 -6.72 -0.15
C ILE A 30 26.67 -6.76 0.80
N ASN A 31 26.54 -7.41 1.95
CA ASN A 31 27.62 -7.54 2.93
C ASN A 31 28.82 -8.28 2.34
N LYS A 32 28.56 -9.37 1.59
CA LYS A 32 29.60 -10.11 0.89
C LYS A 32 30.32 -9.24 -0.15
N ASP A 33 29.59 -8.50 -0.98
CA ASP A 33 30.18 -7.60 -1.97
C ASP A 33 31.00 -6.48 -1.32
N ASN A 34 30.58 -5.97 -0.17
CA ASN A 34 31.31 -4.99 0.60
C ASN A 34 32.61 -5.58 1.21
N GLU A 35 32.57 -6.80 1.74
CA GLU A 35 33.75 -7.51 2.27
C GLU A 35 34.77 -7.81 1.16
N GLU A 36 34.29 -8.20 -0.03
CA GLU A 36 35.13 -8.48 -1.20
C GLU A 36 35.58 -7.19 -1.91
N GLY A 37 35.03 -6.03 -1.55
CA GLY A 37 35.36 -4.73 -2.14
C GLY A 37 34.89 -4.54 -3.58
N VAL A 38 33.87 -5.28 -4.02
CA VAL A 38 33.34 -5.31 -5.40
C VAL A 38 32.99 -3.91 -5.90
N TYR A 39 32.35 -3.11 -5.05
CA TYR A 39 31.93 -1.73 -5.38
C TYR A 39 32.64 -0.68 -4.49
N GLY A 40 33.76 -1.03 -3.86
CA GLY A 40 34.50 -0.14 -2.96
C GLY A 40 33.67 0.31 -1.73
N GLY A 41 32.77 -0.52 -1.25
CA GLY A 41 31.87 -0.23 -0.12
C GLY A 41 30.67 0.64 -0.46
N ARG A 42 30.41 0.95 -1.74
CA ARG A 42 29.22 1.68 -2.18
C ARG A 42 28.02 0.75 -2.23
N VAL A 43 26.86 1.26 -1.78
CA VAL A 43 25.56 0.68 -2.03
C VAL A 43 24.71 1.72 -2.74
N HIS A 44 24.27 1.41 -3.95
CA HIS A 44 23.45 2.29 -4.76
C HIS A 44 22.34 1.47 -5.40
N THR A 45 21.12 1.73 -4.97
CA THR A 45 19.90 1.08 -5.44
C THR A 45 19.06 2.03 -6.29
N ARG A 46 17.94 1.56 -6.82
CA ARG A 46 16.98 2.39 -7.53
C ARG A 46 15.57 1.79 -7.47
N PHE A 47 14.59 2.64 -7.57
CA PHE A 47 13.19 2.28 -7.82
C PHE A 47 12.83 2.77 -9.24
N PRO A 48 12.60 1.84 -10.24
CA PRO A 48 12.43 2.20 -11.63
C PRO A 48 10.98 1.94 -12.12
N PRO A 49 9.97 2.69 -11.65
CA PRO A 49 8.59 2.45 -12.07
C PRO A 49 8.35 2.90 -13.52
N GLU A 50 7.55 2.13 -14.26
CA GLU A 50 6.96 2.56 -15.52
C GLU A 50 5.81 3.54 -15.23
N PRO A 51 5.80 4.77 -15.82
CA PRO A 51 4.77 5.79 -15.51
C PRO A 51 3.46 5.54 -16.28
N ASN A 52 2.87 4.36 -16.12
CA ASN A 52 1.70 3.86 -16.83
C ASN A 52 0.50 3.53 -15.93
N GLY A 53 0.48 4.02 -14.70
CA GLY A 53 -0.59 3.84 -13.74
C GLY A 53 -0.18 4.13 -12.29
N TYR A 54 -1.15 4.16 -11.42
CA TYR A 54 -0.95 4.35 -9.98
C TYR A 54 -0.23 3.16 -9.33
N LEU A 55 0.60 3.44 -8.34
CA LEU A 55 1.26 2.41 -7.55
C LEU A 55 0.28 1.72 -6.59
N HIS A 56 0.52 0.45 -6.30
CA HIS A 56 -0.26 -0.33 -5.32
C HIS A 56 0.66 -0.87 -4.21
N ILE A 57 0.08 -1.50 -3.20
CA ILE A 57 0.80 -2.03 -2.03
C ILE A 57 2.00 -2.94 -2.39
N GLY A 58 1.95 -3.63 -3.53
CA GLY A 58 3.08 -4.42 -4.03
C GLY A 58 4.30 -3.57 -4.38
N HIS A 59 4.07 -2.36 -4.93
CA HIS A 59 5.15 -1.41 -5.20
C HIS A 59 5.68 -0.79 -3.90
N ALA A 60 4.83 -0.59 -2.88
CA ALA A 60 5.28 -0.12 -1.57
C ALA A 60 6.35 -1.04 -0.98
N LYS A 61 6.22 -2.38 -1.11
CA LYS A 61 7.26 -3.34 -0.70
C LYS A 61 8.59 -3.09 -1.44
N SER A 62 8.55 -2.87 -2.75
CA SER A 62 9.76 -2.59 -3.54
C SER A 62 10.39 -1.23 -3.16
N ILE A 63 9.56 -0.21 -2.90
CA ILE A 63 10.03 1.10 -2.42
C ILE A 63 10.70 0.94 -1.06
N CYS A 64 10.03 0.35 -0.08
CA CYS A 64 10.58 0.14 1.26
C CYS A 64 11.90 -0.63 1.22
N LEU A 65 12.00 -1.67 0.36
CA LEU A 65 13.23 -2.44 0.22
C LEU A 65 14.37 -1.63 -0.39
N ASN A 66 14.16 -1.01 -1.56
CA ASN A 66 15.24 -0.30 -2.25
C ASN A 66 15.72 0.93 -1.47
N PHE A 67 14.79 1.76 -0.97
CA PHE A 67 15.12 2.94 -0.17
C PHE A 67 15.65 2.54 1.21
N GLY A 68 15.07 1.52 1.84
CA GLY A 68 15.55 0.99 3.13
C GLY A 68 16.99 0.51 3.06
N LEU A 69 17.37 -0.22 2.00
CA LEU A 69 18.77 -0.61 1.77
C LEU A 69 19.69 0.61 1.60
N GLY A 70 19.24 1.64 0.86
CA GLY A 70 19.98 2.89 0.73
C GLY A 70 20.23 3.56 2.09
N GLU A 71 19.20 3.69 2.91
CA GLU A 71 19.29 4.27 4.26
C GLU A 71 20.20 3.44 5.19
N GLU A 72 20.00 2.12 5.25
CA GLU A 72 20.73 1.21 6.14
C GLU A 72 22.23 1.21 5.87
N TYR A 73 22.62 1.14 4.59
CA TYR A 73 24.02 1.12 4.19
C TYR A 73 24.60 2.52 3.97
N LYS A 74 23.88 3.59 4.31
CA LYS A 74 24.28 5.00 4.06
C LYS A 74 24.72 5.22 2.61
N GLY A 75 24.02 4.55 1.72
CA GLY A 75 24.20 4.57 0.28
C GLY A 75 23.27 5.57 -0.40
N LEU A 76 22.97 5.32 -1.67
CA LEU A 76 22.11 6.18 -2.49
C LEU A 76 20.94 5.36 -3.06
N THR A 77 19.83 6.03 -3.32
CA THR A 77 18.69 5.42 -4.02
C THR A 77 18.12 6.37 -5.07
N ASN A 78 18.16 5.98 -6.33
CA ASN A 78 17.59 6.76 -7.44
C ASN A 78 16.09 6.47 -7.60
N LEU A 79 15.33 7.49 -7.98
CA LEU A 79 14.03 7.33 -8.63
C LEU A 79 14.24 7.51 -10.14
N ARG A 80 13.96 6.46 -10.93
CA ARG A 80 14.07 6.47 -12.38
C ARG A 80 12.76 6.01 -13.01
N PHE A 81 12.21 6.83 -13.88
CA PHE A 81 11.06 6.43 -14.68
C PHE A 81 11.50 5.64 -15.90
N ASP A 82 10.99 4.41 -16.03
CA ASP A 82 11.13 3.63 -17.26
C ASP A 82 10.09 4.13 -18.27
N ASP A 83 10.45 5.19 -18.98
CA ASP A 83 9.64 5.84 -20.01
C ASP A 83 10.03 5.38 -21.42
N THR A 84 10.19 4.06 -21.61
CA THR A 84 10.54 3.44 -22.90
C THR A 84 9.34 3.15 -23.80
N ASN A 85 8.11 3.42 -23.35
CA ASN A 85 6.89 3.15 -24.09
C ASN A 85 6.03 4.40 -24.31
N PRO A 86 6.17 5.11 -25.45
CA PRO A 86 5.53 6.40 -25.68
C PRO A 86 3.99 6.38 -25.70
N GLU A 87 3.35 5.19 -25.84
CA GLU A 87 1.90 5.07 -25.98
C GLU A 87 1.15 5.02 -24.62
N LYS A 88 1.85 4.82 -23.51
CA LYS A 88 1.21 4.48 -22.22
C LYS A 88 1.58 5.43 -21.07
N GLU A 89 2.43 6.38 -21.30
CA GLU A 89 3.03 7.22 -20.26
C GLU A 89 2.29 8.53 -20.12
N ASP A 90 2.06 8.95 -18.86
CA ASP A 90 1.36 10.18 -18.53
C ASP A 90 2.04 10.91 -17.37
N VAL A 91 2.08 12.23 -17.46
CA VAL A 91 2.60 13.13 -16.40
C VAL A 91 1.82 12.98 -15.09
N GLU A 92 0.53 12.65 -15.16
CA GLU A 92 -0.29 12.36 -13.99
C GLU A 92 0.32 11.22 -13.16
N TYR A 93 0.72 10.13 -13.83
CA TYR A 93 1.32 8.98 -13.15
C TYR A 93 2.70 9.29 -12.59
N VAL A 94 3.52 10.07 -13.31
CA VAL A 94 4.81 10.55 -12.80
C VAL A 94 4.63 11.30 -11.48
N ASN A 95 3.68 12.25 -11.43
CA ASN A 95 3.43 13.04 -10.23
C ASN A 95 2.88 12.18 -9.08
N SER A 96 1.94 11.28 -9.36
CA SER A 96 1.39 10.36 -8.35
C SER A 96 2.47 9.44 -7.76
N ILE A 97 3.38 8.91 -8.58
CA ILE A 97 4.47 8.05 -8.12
C ILE A 97 5.43 8.81 -7.21
N LYS A 98 5.80 10.05 -7.55
CA LYS A 98 6.66 10.90 -6.72
C LYS A 98 6.00 11.15 -5.36
N GLU A 99 4.73 11.55 -5.37
CA GLU A 99 3.94 11.78 -4.16
C GLU A 99 3.86 10.52 -3.29
N ASP A 100 3.69 9.34 -3.88
CA ASP A 100 3.60 8.08 -3.16
C ASP A 100 4.93 7.71 -2.48
N VAL A 101 6.09 7.93 -3.14
CA VAL A 101 7.41 7.70 -2.54
C VAL A 101 7.65 8.65 -1.37
N GLU A 102 7.38 9.94 -1.56
CA GLU A 102 7.52 10.96 -0.50
C GLU A 102 6.56 10.70 0.67
N TRP A 103 5.32 10.33 0.38
CA TRP A 103 4.33 10.00 1.41
C TRP A 103 4.75 8.77 2.25
N LEU A 104 5.41 7.78 1.64
CA LEU A 104 5.98 6.65 2.39
C LEU A 104 7.16 7.06 3.28
N GLY A 105 7.62 8.31 3.21
CA GLY A 105 8.69 8.88 4.03
C GLY A 105 10.07 8.71 3.42
N PHE A 106 10.16 8.41 2.12
CA PHE A 106 11.43 8.25 1.42
C PHE A 106 11.72 9.43 0.50
N HIS A 107 13.01 9.67 0.27
CA HIS A 107 13.52 10.67 -0.66
C HIS A 107 14.58 10.02 -1.54
N TRP A 108 14.54 10.34 -2.85
CA TRP A 108 15.56 9.88 -3.78
C TRP A 108 16.75 10.83 -3.83
N ASP A 109 17.88 10.31 -4.26
CA ASP A 109 19.13 11.07 -4.34
C ASP A 109 19.25 11.78 -5.70
N GLY A 110 19.55 13.08 -5.66
CA GLY A 110 19.71 13.93 -6.83
C GLY A 110 18.39 14.19 -7.57
N ASP A 111 18.50 14.36 -8.89
CA ASP A 111 17.35 14.60 -9.75
C ASP A 111 16.64 13.29 -10.12
N VAL A 112 15.33 13.39 -10.39
CA VAL A 112 14.57 12.30 -10.99
C VAL A 112 15.15 11.95 -12.35
N ARG A 113 15.36 10.68 -12.60
CA ARG A 113 15.94 10.16 -13.84
C ARG A 113 14.88 9.56 -14.73
N TYR A 114 15.16 9.53 -16.03
CA TYR A 114 14.28 8.96 -17.05
C TYR A 114 15.07 8.10 -18.01
N ALA A 115 14.52 6.98 -18.45
CA ALA A 115 15.11 6.14 -19.48
C ALA A 115 15.39 6.95 -20.76
N SER A 116 14.47 7.86 -21.10
CA SER A 116 14.59 8.75 -22.26
C SER A 116 15.81 9.69 -22.22
N ASP A 117 16.38 9.97 -21.05
CA ASP A 117 17.64 10.75 -20.94
C ASP A 117 18.84 9.99 -21.51
N TYR A 118 18.73 8.67 -21.68
CA TYR A 118 19.80 7.77 -22.11
C TYR A 118 19.59 7.19 -23.52
N PHE A 119 18.52 7.53 -24.23
CA PHE A 119 18.21 6.99 -25.55
C PHE A 119 19.36 7.13 -26.55
N GLY A 120 20.06 8.27 -26.54
CA GLY A 120 21.23 8.46 -27.38
C GLY A 120 22.35 7.45 -27.10
N LYS A 121 22.69 7.26 -25.83
CA LYS A 121 23.72 6.29 -25.41
C LYS A 121 23.32 4.84 -25.72
N MET A 122 22.05 4.50 -25.50
CA MET A 122 21.51 3.18 -25.86
C MET A 122 21.58 2.92 -27.35
N TYR A 123 21.25 3.92 -28.16
CA TYR A 123 21.34 3.83 -29.62
C TYR A 123 22.77 3.59 -30.09
N ASP A 124 23.73 4.37 -29.57
CA ASP A 124 25.16 4.20 -29.90
C ASP A 124 25.67 2.83 -29.47
N TYR A 125 25.24 2.34 -28.32
CA TYR A 125 25.61 1.00 -27.84
C TYR A 125 24.98 -0.10 -28.72
N ALA A 126 23.75 0.05 -29.16
CA ALA A 126 23.11 -0.87 -30.09
C ALA A 126 23.90 -0.95 -31.42
N LYS A 127 24.38 0.20 -31.96
CA LYS A 127 25.27 0.24 -33.12
C LYS A 127 26.60 -0.49 -32.85
N LYS A 128 27.17 -0.35 -31.64
CA LYS A 128 28.36 -1.11 -31.24
C LYS A 128 28.09 -2.62 -31.26
N LEU A 129 26.97 -3.09 -30.74
CA LEU A 129 26.60 -4.52 -30.78
C LEU A 129 26.44 -5.02 -32.23
N ILE A 130 25.85 -4.23 -33.12
CA ILE A 130 25.77 -4.56 -34.56
C ILE A 130 27.18 -4.70 -35.13
N THR A 131 28.07 -3.75 -34.84
CA THR A 131 29.46 -3.74 -35.34
C THR A 131 30.26 -4.95 -34.85
N LEU A 132 30.00 -5.41 -33.63
CA LEU A 132 30.56 -6.63 -33.04
C LEU A 132 29.92 -7.92 -33.58
N GLY A 133 28.92 -7.83 -34.46
CA GLY A 133 28.16 -8.99 -34.94
C GLY A 133 27.27 -9.65 -33.90
N LYS A 134 26.98 -8.94 -32.79
CA LYS A 134 26.12 -9.40 -31.68
C LYS A 134 24.66 -8.96 -31.80
N ALA A 135 24.30 -8.18 -32.82
CA ALA A 135 22.91 -7.79 -33.08
C ALA A 135 22.66 -7.71 -34.60
N TYR A 136 21.42 -7.91 -35.02
CA TYR A 136 20.97 -7.85 -36.39
C TYR A 136 19.55 -7.31 -36.52
N VAL A 137 19.25 -6.67 -37.65
CA VAL A 137 17.88 -6.22 -37.97
C VAL A 137 17.11 -7.39 -38.57
N ASP A 138 15.94 -7.65 -38.02
CA ASP A 138 15.03 -8.73 -38.42
C ASP A 138 13.74 -8.15 -39.01
N ASP A 139 13.33 -8.64 -40.17
CA ASP A 139 12.10 -8.23 -40.85
C ASP A 139 10.92 -9.15 -40.53
N GLN A 140 11.10 -10.12 -39.62
CA GLN A 140 10.02 -10.97 -39.15
C GLN A 140 9.05 -10.16 -38.30
N THR A 141 7.78 -10.43 -38.50
CA THR A 141 6.70 -9.91 -37.61
C THR A 141 6.79 -10.52 -36.23
N ALA A 142 6.15 -9.90 -35.24
CA ALA A 142 6.09 -10.42 -33.87
C ALA A 142 5.50 -11.85 -33.81
N GLU A 143 4.55 -12.17 -34.69
CA GLU A 143 3.96 -13.50 -34.82
C GLU A 143 4.97 -14.53 -35.33
N GLU A 144 5.71 -14.21 -36.42
CA GLU A 144 6.74 -15.07 -36.96
C GLU A 144 7.88 -15.29 -35.97
N ILE A 145 8.33 -14.25 -35.26
CA ILE A 145 9.32 -14.37 -34.19
C ILE A 145 8.82 -15.32 -33.09
N ARG A 146 7.55 -15.21 -32.68
CA ARG A 146 6.95 -16.08 -31.67
C ARG A 146 6.94 -17.54 -32.12
N GLN A 147 6.59 -17.80 -33.40
CA GLN A 147 6.56 -19.15 -33.98
C GLN A 147 7.96 -19.75 -34.11
N THR A 148 8.94 -18.98 -34.56
CA THR A 148 10.31 -19.43 -34.77
C THR A 148 11.13 -19.54 -33.50
N ARG A 149 10.73 -18.87 -32.42
CA ARG A 149 11.41 -18.93 -31.10
C ARG A 149 11.33 -20.29 -30.43
N GLY A 150 10.32 -21.13 -30.79
CA GLY A 150 10.08 -22.41 -30.16
C GLY A 150 9.48 -22.27 -28.75
N ASP A 151 9.50 -23.37 -28.00
CA ASP A 151 8.96 -23.48 -26.65
C ASP A 151 9.96 -24.17 -25.71
N PHE A 152 9.52 -24.53 -24.48
CA PHE A 152 10.38 -25.20 -23.49
C PHE A 152 10.87 -26.59 -23.94
N SER A 153 10.16 -27.25 -24.85
CA SER A 153 10.48 -28.59 -25.37
C SER A 153 11.14 -28.56 -26.75
N THR A 154 10.96 -27.48 -27.49
CA THR A 154 11.40 -27.34 -28.88
C THR A 154 12.36 -26.17 -29.02
N PRO A 155 13.60 -26.37 -29.49
CA PRO A 155 14.51 -25.26 -29.79
C PRO A 155 13.92 -24.31 -30.85
N GLY A 156 14.36 -23.06 -30.81
CA GLY A 156 14.03 -22.10 -31.85
C GLY A 156 14.80 -22.36 -33.14
N THR A 157 14.41 -21.70 -34.22
CA THR A 157 15.06 -21.70 -35.50
C THR A 157 15.60 -20.31 -35.84
N ASN A 158 16.77 -20.24 -36.48
CA ASN A 158 17.37 -18.98 -36.87
C ASN A 158 16.47 -18.20 -37.83
N SER A 159 16.42 -16.88 -37.67
CA SER A 159 15.79 -16.00 -38.64
C SER A 159 16.55 -16.04 -39.97
N PRO A 160 15.88 -15.96 -41.14
CA PRO A 160 16.52 -15.84 -42.42
C PRO A 160 17.36 -14.55 -42.54
N TYR A 161 17.16 -13.58 -41.68
CA TYR A 161 17.86 -12.28 -41.66
C TYR A 161 19.04 -12.23 -40.69
N ARG A 162 19.28 -13.32 -39.94
CA ARG A 162 20.29 -13.39 -38.88
C ARG A 162 21.72 -13.16 -39.36
N ASP A 163 22.01 -13.50 -40.61
CA ASP A 163 23.34 -13.47 -41.20
C ASP A 163 23.55 -12.31 -42.18
N ARG A 164 22.74 -11.24 -42.10
CA ARG A 164 22.97 -9.98 -42.80
C ARG A 164 24.33 -9.39 -42.43
N SER A 165 24.96 -8.70 -43.38
CA SER A 165 26.22 -8.02 -43.12
C SER A 165 26.09 -6.91 -42.06
N VAL A 166 27.20 -6.58 -41.42
CA VAL A 166 27.24 -5.46 -40.45
C VAL A 166 26.82 -4.15 -41.09
N GLU A 167 27.30 -3.89 -42.33
CA GLU A 167 26.99 -2.66 -43.08
C GLU A 167 25.49 -2.55 -43.38
N GLU A 168 24.87 -3.65 -43.79
CA GLU A 168 23.43 -3.68 -44.06
C GLU A 168 22.63 -3.47 -42.79
N ASN A 169 22.99 -4.15 -41.69
CA ASN A 169 22.33 -3.98 -40.40
C ASN A 169 22.43 -2.55 -39.86
N LEU A 170 23.60 -1.92 -39.93
CA LEU A 170 23.79 -0.52 -39.52
C LEU A 170 22.90 0.43 -40.33
N LYS A 171 22.89 0.26 -41.68
CA LYS A 171 22.04 1.06 -42.55
C LYS A 171 20.56 0.91 -42.21
N LEU A 172 20.07 -0.32 -42.04
CA LEU A 172 18.67 -0.59 -41.74
C LEU A 172 18.28 -0.04 -40.35
N PHE A 173 19.17 -0.14 -39.36
CA PHE A 173 18.93 0.39 -38.03
C PHE A 173 18.86 1.93 -37.99
N GLU A 174 19.72 2.60 -38.79
CA GLU A 174 19.62 4.05 -38.99
C GLU A 174 18.31 4.44 -39.70
N GLU A 175 17.90 3.69 -40.70
CA GLU A 175 16.63 3.90 -41.42
C GLU A 175 15.41 3.65 -40.50
N MET A 176 15.49 2.70 -39.58
CA MET A 176 14.45 2.50 -38.53
C MET A 176 14.34 3.73 -37.63
N LYS A 177 15.47 4.29 -37.17
CA LYS A 177 15.49 5.51 -36.34
C LYS A 177 14.89 6.70 -37.08
N ASP A 178 15.19 6.83 -38.39
CA ASP A 178 14.71 7.91 -39.26
C ASP A 178 13.21 7.79 -39.63
N GLY A 179 12.50 6.79 -39.13
CA GLY A 179 11.06 6.60 -39.33
C GLY A 179 10.71 6.15 -40.78
N LYS A 180 11.61 5.46 -41.48
CA LYS A 180 11.36 4.98 -42.84
C LYS A 180 10.47 3.74 -42.90
N TYR A 181 10.20 3.11 -41.76
CA TYR A 181 9.42 1.87 -41.64
C TYR A 181 8.24 2.05 -40.74
N LYS A 182 7.21 1.24 -40.94
CA LYS A 182 6.01 1.20 -40.09
C LYS A 182 6.24 0.35 -38.84
N ASP A 183 5.37 0.53 -37.85
CA ASP A 183 5.35 -0.29 -36.64
C ASP A 183 5.24 -1.78 -37.01
N GLY A 184 6.12 -2.58 -36.41
CA GLY A 184 6.17 -4.02 -36.63
C GLY A 184 6.86 -4.50 -37.94
N GLU A 185 7.32 -3.60 -38.82
CA GLU A 185 8.02 -4.00 -40.05
C GLU A 185 9.44 -4.53 -39.79
N LYS A 186 10.12 -3.97 -38.79
CA LYS A 186 11.48 -4.39 -38.41
C LYS A 186 11.70 -4.26 -36.92
N VAL A 187 12.60 -5.08 -36.42
CA VAL A 187 13.10 -5.02 -35.05
C VAL A 187 14.63 -5.22 -35.05
N LEU A 188 15.30 -4.73 -34.00
CA LEU A 188 16.68 -5.12 -33.74
C LEU A 188 16.67 -6.29 -32.77
N ARG A 189 17.38 -7.37 -33.09
CA ARG A 189 17.49 -8.56 -32.22
C ARG A 189 18.94 -8.79 -31.81
N ALA A 190 19.13 -9.28 -30.61
CA ALA A 190 20.41 -9.84 -30.18
C ALA A 190 20.71 -11.11 -30.99
N LYS A 191 21.99 -11.37 -31.25
CA LYS A 191 22.46 -12.60 -31.91
C LYS A 191 23.16 -13.46 -30.87
N ILE A 192 22.38 -14.34 -30.19
CA ILE A 192 22.84 -15.19 -29.09
C ILE A 192 22.78 -16.67 -29.50
N ASP A 193 21.72 -17.37 -29.12
CA ASP A 193 21.52 -18.78 -29.45
C ASP A 193 20.01 -19.12 -29.49
N MET A 194 19.53 -19.50 -30.68
CA MET A 194 18.13 -19.91 -30.85
C MET A 194 17.79 -21.29 -30.23
N ALA A 195 18.81 -22.04 -29.80
CA ALA A 195 18.65 -23.33 -29.12
C ALA A 195 18.82 -23.24 -27.60
N ASP A 196 19.05 -22.04 -27.06
CA ASP A 196 19.23 -21.86 -25.61
C ASP A 196 18.04 -22.42 -24.83
N PRO A 197 18.24 -23.18 -23.74
CA PRO A 197 17.16 -23.68 -22.90
C PRO A 197 16.35 -22.53 -22.25
N ASN A 198 16.97 -21.39 -21.98
CA ASN A 198 16.29 -20.19 -21.56
C ASN A 198 15.72 -19.44 -22.77
N ILE A 199 14.40 -19.46 -22.92
CA ILE A 199 13.71 -18.83 -24.07
C ILE A 199 14.02 -17.32 -24.18
N VAL A 200 14.30 -16.63 -23.08
CA VAL A 200 14.67 -15.20 -23.05
C VAL A 200 15.99 -14.95 -23.81
N MET A 201 16.89 -15.95 -23.88
CA MET A 201 18.19 -15.86 -24.58
C MET A 201 18.11 -16.20 -26.07
N ARG A 202 16.93 -16.59 -26.59
CA ARG A 202 16.75 -16.98 -28.00
C ARG A 202 16.57 -15.74 -28.88
N ASP A 203 17.67 -15.10 -29.22
CA ASP A 203 17.74 -13.87 -30.01
C ASP A 203 16.64 -12.86 -29.66
N PRO A 204 16.64 -12.32 -28.44
CA PRO A 204 15.60 -11.40 -27.98
C PRO A 204 15.59 -10.08 -28.76
N VAL A 205 14.42 -9.45 -28.81
CA VAL A 205 14.26 -8.11 -29.39
C VAL A 205 14.89 -7.07 -28.48
N LEU A 206 15.76 -6.22 -29.02
CA LEU A 206 16.42 -5.12 -28.31
C LEU A 206 15.73 -3.77 -28.59
N TYR A 207 15.31 -3.53 -29.86
CA TYR A 207 14.58 -2.33 -30.28
C TYR A 207 13.38 -2.69 -31.15
N ARG A 208 12.33 -1.88 -31.00
CA ARG A 208 11.11 -1.92 -31.82
C ARG A 208 10.83 -0.56 -32.42
N ILE A 209 10.09 -0.53 -33.56
CA ILE A 209 9.57 0.69 -34.15
C ILE A 209 8.24 1.03 -33.49
N VAL A 210 8.11 2.29 -33.04
CA VAL A 210 6.86 2.87 -32.57
C VAL A 210 6.77 4.31 -33.07
N ASN A 211 5.93 4.56 -34.05
CA ASN A 211 5.73 5.88 -34.65
C ASN A 211 4.72 6.72 -33.85
N ALA A 212 5.02 6.96 -32.57
CA ALA A 212 4.23 7.78 -31.65
C ALA A 212 5.11 8.87 -31.03
N ALA A 213 4.51 10.01 -30.69
CA ALA A 213 5.21 11.08 -29.98
C ALA A 213 5.45 10.68 -28.52
N HIS A 214 6.68 10.76 -28.06
CA HIS A 214 7.07 10.51 -26.69
C HIS A 214 6.83 11.74 -25.81
N HIS A 215 6.37 11.58 -24.59
CA HIS A 215 5.98 12.67 -23.68
C HIS A 215 7.12 13.66 -23.34
N ARG A 216 8.40 13.23 -23.43
CA ARG A 216 9.58 14.07 -23.18
C ARG A 216 10.39 14.40 -24.43
N THR A 217 10.61 13.43 -25.32
CA THR A 217 11.46 13.60 -26.52
C THR A 217 10.67 13.94 -27.78
N GLY A 218 9.33 13.99 -27.70
CA GLY A 218 8.50 14.30 -28.86
C GLY A 218 8.66 13.30 -29.99
N SER A 219 8.92 13.80 -31.21
CA SER A 219 9.10 12.96 -32.42
C SER A 219 10.57 12.74 -32.81
N GLU A 220 11.51 12.87 -31.88
CA GLU A 220 12.95 12.68 -32.13
C GLU A 220 13.28 11.22 -32.45
N TRP A 221 12.54 10.29 -31.86
CA TRP A 221 12.75 8.86 -31.96
C TRP A 221 11.55 8.15 -32.62
N SER A 222 11.83 7.27 -33.58
CA SER A 222 10.86 6.33 -34.15
C SER A 222 11.12 4.89 -33.70
N ILE A 223 12.19 4.66 -32.94
CA ILE A 223 12.55 3.37 -32.36
C ILE A 223 12.73 3.51 -30.86
N TYR A 224 12.35 2.49 -30.13
CA TYR A 224 12.42 2.47 -28.66
C TYR A 224 13.05 1.17 -28.18
N PRO A 225 13.94 1.23 -27.17
CA PRO A 225 14.55 0.03 -26.62
C PRO A 225 13.49 -0.81 -25.88
N MET A 226 13.71 -2.12 -25.89
CA MET A 226 12.97 -3.02 -25.01
C MET A 226 13.53 -2.94 -23.60
N TYR A 227 12.70 -3.24 -22.61
CA TYR A 227 13.07 -3.24 -21.18
C TYR A 227 14.38 -3.98 -20.90
N ASP A 228 14.53 -5.20 -21.42
CA ASP A 228 15.72 -6.03 -21.19
C ASP A 228 17.01 -5.46 -21.75
N PHE A 229 16.92 -4.54 -22.69
CA PHE A 229 18.07 -3.82 -23.22
C PHE A 229 18.32 -2.50 -22.49
N ALA A 230 17.28 -1.73 -22.22
CA ALA A 230 17.37 -0.42 -21.57
C ALA A 230 17.84 -0.53 -20.13
N HIS A 231 17.18 -1.36 -19.35
CA HIS A 231 17.35 -1.48 -17.91
C HIS A 231 18.80 -1.74 -17.43
N PRO A 232 19.56 -2.74 -17.96
CA PRO A 232 20.95 -2.92 -17.57
C PRO A 232 21.85 -1.73 -17.93
N ILE A 233 21.61 -1.08 -19.07
CA ILE A 233 22.40 0.08 -19.52
C ILE A 233 22.15 1.28 -18.60
N GLU A 234 20.89 1.54 -18.24
CA GLU A 234 20.52 2.58 -17.29
C GLU A 234 21.19 2.37 -15.93
N ASP A 235 21.11 1.15 -15.40
CA ASP A 235 21.75 0.79 -14.13
C ASP A 235 23.27 1.03 -14.20
N ALA A 236 23.92 0.68 -15.31
CA ALA A 236 25.35 0.91 -15.51
C ALA A 236 25.69 2.40 -15.61
N ILE A 237 24.93 3.19 -16.40
CA ILE A 237 25.12 4.65 -16.51
C ILE A 237 24.98 5.34 -15.18
N GLU A 238 23.99 4.94 -14.39
CA GLU A 238 23.70 5.50 -13.07
C GLU A 238 24.62 4.97 -11.96
N ARG A 239 25.50 4.00 -12.29
CA ARG A 239 26.40 3.35 -11.35
C ARG A 239 25.68 2.66 -10.20
N ILE A 240 24.52 2.07 -10.49
CA ILE A 240 23.79 1.21 -9.56
C ILE A 240 24.69 0.02 -9.20
N THR A 241 24.73 -0.34 -7.94
CA THR A 241 25.52 -1.50 -7.47
C THR A 241 24.64 -2.75 -7.41
N HIS A 242 23.47 -2.63 -6.76
CA HIS A 242 22.55 -3.73 -6.54
C HIS A 242 21.20 -3.39 -7.19
N SER A 243 20.93 -4.06 -8.28
CA SER A 243 19.73 -3.93 -9.10
C SER A 243 18.65 -4.88 -8.56
N VAL A 244 17.90 -4.43 -7.55
CA VAL A 244 16.91 -5.26 -6.86
C VAL A 244 15.59 -5.22 -7.59
N CYS A 245 15.04 -6.37 -7.97
CA CYS A 245 13.78 -6.51 -8.73
C CYS A 245 12.97 -7.74 -8.28
N THR A 246 11.79 -7.95 -8.89
CA THR A 246 10.93 -9.10 -8.55
C THR A 246 11.35 -10.38 -9.27
N LEU A 247 10.97 -11.55 -8.72
CA LEU A 247 11.34 -12.89 -9.21
C LEU A 247 10.98 -13.16 -10.68
N GLU A 248 10.02 -12.44 -11.23
CA GLU A 248 9.66 -12.58 -12.65
C GLU A 248 10.84 -12.26 -13.60
N PHE A 249 11.83 -11.51 -13.12
CA PHE A 249 13.04 -11.15 -13.86
C PHE A 249 14.22 -12.14 -13.65
N GLU A 250 14.08 -13.19 -12.85
CA GLU A 250 15.15 -14.16 -12.63
C GLU A 250 15.61 -14.82 -13.93
N VAL A 251 14.65 -15.20 -14.79
CA VAL A 251 14.96 -15.78 -16.11
C VAL A 251 15.56 -14.76 -17.09
N HIS A 252 15.46 -13.47 -16.82
CA HIS A 252 16.02 -12.36 -17.60
C HIS A 252 17.45 -11.99 -17.17
N ARG A 253 17.91 -12.42 -15.98
CA ARG A 253 19.27 -12.08 -15.47
C ARG A 253 20.39 -12.49 -16.42
N PRO A 254 20.37 -13.65 -17.12
CA PRO A 254 21.38 -13.97 -18.12
C PRO A 254 21.44 -12.94 -19.25
N LEU A 255 20.29 -12.42 -19.70
CA LEU A 255 20.23 -11.37 -20.72
C LEU A 255 20.74 -10.02 -20.18
N TYR A 256 20.37 -9.66 -18.95
CA TYR A 256 20.90 -8.49 -18.27
C TYR A 256 22.45 -8.49 -18.25
N ASN A 257 23.05 -9.62 -17.87
CA ASN A 257 24.51 -9.77 -17.86
C ASN A 257 25.10 -9.72 -19.27
N TRP A 258 24.46 -10.39 -20.25
CA TRP A 258 24.90 -10.38 -21.64
C TRP A 258 24.91 -8.98 -22.25
N VAL A 259 23.89 -8.17 -22.00
CA VAL A 259 23.84 -6.77 -22.47
C VAL A 259 25.04 -5.97 -21.96
N LEU A 260 25.51 -6.24 -20.76
CA LEU A 260 26.63 -5.52 -20.15
C LEU A 260 28.02 -6.12 -20.45
N GLU A 261 28.13 -7.25 -21.17
CA GLU A 261 29.43 -7.87 -21.47
C GLU A 261 30.42 -6.90 -22.13
N ASP A 262 29.97 -6.17 -23.15
CA ASP A 262 30.76 -5.24 -23.93
C ASP A 262 30.58 -3.77 -23.53
N TRP A 263 29.87 -3.52 -22.39
CA TRP A 263 29.76 -2.18 -21.83
C TRP A 263 31.10 -1.72 -21.30
N GLU A 264 31.42 -0.44 -21.47
CA GLU A 264 32.80 0.08 -21.27
C GLU A 264 33.25 0.12 -19.82
N ASP A 265 32.30 0.26 -18.86
CA ASP A 265 32.62 0.30 -17.44
C ASP A 265 32.97 -1.09 -16.88
N THR A 266 33.98 -1.13 -16.03
CA THR A 266 34.43 -2.36 -15.36
C THR A 266 33.53 -2.76 -14.20
N GLU A 267 32.90 -1.80 -13.55
CA GLU A 267 31.93 -2.05 -12.47
C GLU A 267 30.54 -2.29 -13.09
N LYS A 268 30.06 -3.53 -12.98
CA LYS A 268 28.74 -3.91 -13.52
C LYS A 268 27.76 -4.11 -12.38
N PRO A 269 26.55 -3.55 -12.47
CA PRO A 269 25.52 -3.76 -11.45
C PRO A 269 25.16 -5.24 -11.33
N ARG A 270 24.81 -5.68 -10.12
CA ARG A 270 24.33 -7.03 -9.83
C ARG A 270 22.82 -7.05 -9.71
N GLN A 271 22.14 -7.80 -10.57
CA GLN A 271 20.70 -8.03 -10.44
C GLN A 271 20.42 -9.08 -9.37
N ILE A 272 19.50 -8.77 -8.45
CA ILE A 272 19.07 -9.64 -7.35
C ILE A 272 17.54 -9.63 -7.32
N GLU A 273 16.91 -10.81 -7.29
CA GLU A 273 15.47 -10.95 -7.35
C GLU A 273 14.87 -11.40 -6.02
N PHE A 274 13.69 -10.85 -5.71
CA PHE A 274 12.90 -11.20 -4.53
C PHE A 274 11.44 -11.49 -4.91
N ALA A 275 10.74 -12.27 -4.06
CA ALA A 275 9.35 -12.61 -4.27
C ALA A 275 8.44 -11.38 -4.23
N ARG A 276 7.57 -11.25 -5.23
CA ARG A 276 6.55 -10.20 -5.26
C ARG A 276 5.57 -10.37 -4.10
N LEU A 277 4.93 -9.26 -3.71
CA LEU A 277 3.88 -9.27 -2.70
C LEU A 277 2.53 -9.66 -3.32
N ASN A 278 1.94 -10.73 -2.80
CA ASN A 278 0.54 -11.06 -3.00
C ASN A 278 -0.19 -10.96 -1.65
N VAL A 279 -1.37 -10.31 -1.63
CA VAL A 279 -2.17 -10.12 -0.43
C VAL A 279 -3.56 -10.70 -0.66
N THR A 280 -4.07 -11.47 0.30
CA THR A 280 -5.44 -12.00 0.23
C THR A 280 -6.46 -10.87 0.11
N LYS A 281 -7.56 -11.09 -0.59
CA LYS A 281 -8.67 -10.14 -0.75
C LYS A 281 -8.30 -8.80 -1.42
N MET A 282 -7.08 -8.68 -1.97
CA MET A 282 -6.64 -7.50 -2.72
C MET A 282 -6.43 -7.83 -4.19
N VAL A 283 -6.80 -6.91 -5.06
CA VAL A 283 -6.59 -7.00 -6.51
C VAL A 283 -5.25 -6.40 -6.88
N MET A 284 -4.24 -7.23 -7.17
CA MET A 284 -2.85 -6.78 -7.43
C MET A 284 -2.54 -6.56 -8.93
N SER A 285 -3.54 -6.59 -9.80
CA SER A 285 -3.37 -6.46 -11.26
C SER A 285 -3.77 -5.07 -11.74
N LYS A 286 -2.83 -4.27 -12.28
CA LYS A 286 -3.10 -2.95 -12.88
C LYS A 286 -4.24 -3.00 -13.92
N ARG A 287 -4.25 -4.01 -14.79
CA ARG A 287 -5.31 -4.19 -15.81
C ARG A 287 -6.69 -4.34 -15.18
N LYS A 288 -6.79 -5.14 -14.11
CA LYS A 288 -8.05 -5.35 -13.39
C LYS A 288 -8.49 -4.08 -12.64
N LEU A 289 -7.55 -3.38 -12.00
CA LEU A 289 -7.84 -2.12 -11.32
C LEU A 289 -8.33 -1.05 -12.30
N ARG A 290 -7.69 -0.93 -13.45
CA ARG A 290 -8.14 -0.03 -14.53
C ARG A 290 -9.55 -0.36 -14.99
N ALA A 291 -9.89 -1.64 -15.17
CA ALA A 291 -11.23 -2.07 -15.56
C ALA A 291 -12.30 -1.66 -14.54
N LEU A 292 -12.00 -1.66 -13.23
CA LEU A 292 -12.93 -1.16 -12.20
C LEU A 292 -13.19 0.35 -12.33
N VAL A 293 -12.13 1.14 -12.60
CA VAL A 293 -12.23 2.59 -12.80
C VAL A 293 -13.03 2.90 -14.08
N GLU A 294 -12.71 2.25 -15.19
CA GLU A 294 -13.38 2.43 -16.49
C GLU A 294 -14.85 2.00 -16.44
N ALA A 295 -15.18 0.98 -15.67
CA ALA A 295 -16.56 0.52 -15.46
C ALA A 295 -17.35 1.40 -14.47
N GLY A 296 -16.73 2.41 -13.83
CA GLY A 296 -17.37 3.28 -12.84
C GLY A 296 -17.79 2.56 -11.55
N LEU A 297 -17.20 1.41 -11.24
CA LEU A 297 -17.48 0.62 -10.02
C LEU A 297 -16.78 1.18 -8.78
N VAL A 298 -15.75 1.98 -8.98
CA VAL A 298 -15.03 2.74 -7.97
C VAL A 298 -14.96 4.21 -8.36
N SER A 299 -14.76 5.11 -7.40
CA SER A 299 -14.76 6.57 -7.64
C SER A 299 -13.50 7.08 -8.38
N GLY A 300 -12.48 6.25 -8.51
CA GLY A 300 -11.22 6.57 -9.18
C GLY A 300 -10.07 5.75 -8.61
N TRP A 301 -8.84 6.12 -8.98
CA TRP A 301 -7.64 5.42 -8.53
C TRP A 301 -7.35 5.59 -7.04
N ASP A 302 -7.88 6.64 -6.42
CA ASP A 302 -7.80 6.91 -4.98
C ASP A 302 -9.03 6.43 -4.18
N ASP A 303 -9.90 5.62 -4.78
CA ASP A 303 -11.03 5.02 -4.04
C ASP A 303 -10.50 4.24 -2.82
N PRO A 304 -11.05 4.47 -1.62
CA PRO A 304 -10.57 3.80 -0.39
C PRO A 304 -10.65 2.26 -0.39
N ARG A 305 -11.31 1.65 -1.37
CA ARG A 305 -11.35 0.19 -1.57
C ARG A 305 -10.21 -0.33 -2.44
N MET A 306 -9.54 0.57 -3.17
CA MET A 306 -8.44 0.22 -4.07
C MET A 306 -7.16 -0.07 -3.28
N PRO A 307 -6.37 -1.08 -3.68
CA PRO A 307 -5.08 -1.38 -3.05
C PRO A 307 -3.95 -0.46 -3.54
N THR A 308 -4.29 0.63 -4.24
CA THR A 308 -3.34 1.67 -4.64
C THR A 308 -2.83 2.40 -3.40
N ILE A 309 -1.61 2.93 -3.44
CA ILE A 309 -1.06 3.71 -2.33
C ILE A 309 -1.93 4.94 -2.07
N SER A 310 -2.39 5.61 -3.13
CA SER A 310 -3.32 6.74 -3.03
C SER A 310 -4.67 6.34 -2.41
N GLY A 311 -5.21 5.17 -2.75
CA GLY A 311 -6.44 4.63 -2.15
C GLY A 311 -6.28 4.28 -0.68
N LEU A 312 -5.18 3.61 -0.32
CA LEU A 312 -4.85 3.29 1.08
C LEU A 312 -4.64 4.57 1.92
N ARG A 313 -3.94 5.58 1.37
CA ARG A 313 -3.75 6.88 1.99
C ARG A 313 -5.09 7.57 2.25
N ARG A 314 -5.98 7.64 1.25
CA ARG A 314 -7.33 8.21 1.39
C ARG A 314 -8.20 7.42 2.37
N ARG A 315 -8.03 6.11 2.43
CA ARG A 315 -8.69 5.26 3.44
C ARG A 315 -8.19 5.54 4.85
N GLY A 316 -7.04 6.18 5.01
CA GLY A 316 -6.48 6.60 6.29
C GLY A 316 -5.31 5.76 6.80
N TYR A 317 -4.78 4.83 6.00
CA TYR A 317 -3.53 4.15 6.34
C TYR A 317 -2.41 5.16 6.52
N THR A 318 -1.46 4.84 7.40
CA THR A 318 -0.28 5.66 7.66
C THR A 318 0.93 5.08 6.93
N PRO A 319 1.91 5.90 6.55
CA PRO A 319 3.15 5.39 5.99
C PRO A 319 3.88 4.46 6.95
N GLU A 320 3.84 4.74 8.26
CA GLU A 320 4.44 3.91 9.30
C GLU A 320 3.83 2.51 9.33
N ALA A 321 2.50 2.40 9.23
CA ALA A 321 1.82 1.11 9.22
C ALA A 321 2.15 0.28 7.96
N ILE A 322 2.30 0.94 6.80
CA ILE A 322 2.68 0.26 5.56
C ILE A 322 4.15 -0.19 5.61
N ARG A 323 5.04 0.62 6.16
CA ARG A 323 6.45 0.24 6.37
C ARG A 323 6.55 -0.93 7.33
N ASP A 324 5.90 -0.88 8.50
CA ASP A 324 5.84 -2.00 9.47
C ASP A 324 5.30 -3.28 8.83
N PHE A 325 4.27 -3.17 7.98
CA PHE A 325 3.75 -4.30 7.22
C PHE A 325 4.80 -4.90 6.27
N CYS A 326 5.52 -4.08 5.52
CA CYS A 326 6.58 -4.53 4.61
C CYS A 326 7.73 -5.19 5.38
N ASP A 327 8.15 -4.61 6.51
CA ASP A 327 9.21 -5.13 7.37
C ASP A 327 8.85 -6.51 7.97
N ARG A 328 7.60 -6.66 8.45
CA ARG A 328 7.11 -7.95 9.00
C ARG A 328 7.00 -9.06 7.96
N ILE A 329 6.67 -8.73 6.73
CA ILE A 329 6.66 -9.70 5.62
C ILE A 329 8.08 -10.18 5.33
N GLY A 330 9.04 -9.28 5.43
CA GLY A 330 10.43 -9.54 5.08
C GLY A 330 10.66 -9.78 3.59
N VAL A 331 11.83 -10.30 3.28
CA VAL A 331 12.29 -10.56 1.91
C VAL A 331 12.53 -12.06 1.71
N ALA A 332 11.88 -12.65 0.70
CA ALA A 332 11.96 -14.08 0.40
C ALA A 332 12.21 -14.31 -1.09
N LYS A 333 12.74 -15.49 -1.43
CA LYS A 333 12.92 -15.97 -2.82
C LYS A 333 11.76 -16.85 -3.32
N ALA A 334 10.77 -17.15 -2.47
CA ALA A 334 9.62 -17.95 -2.84
C ALA A 334 8.35 -17.11 -2.78
N ASP A 335 7.53 -17.19 -3.82
CA ASP A 335 6.22 -16.53 -3.84
C ASP A 335 5.34 -17.03 -2.70
N SER A 336 4.76 -16.09 -1.98
CA SER A 336 3.82 -16.35 -0.91
C SER A 336 2.66 -15.36 -0.95
N THR A 337 1.54 -15.76 -0.39
CA THR A 337 0.38 -14.87 -0.22
C THR A 337 0.25 -14.51 1.25
N VAL A 338 0.29 -13.21 1.54
CA VAL A 338 0.16 -12.66 2.90
C VAL A 338 -1.31 -12.41 3.20
N ASP A 339 -1.75 -12.75 4.41
CA ASP A 339 -3.12 -12.44 4.83
C ASP A 339 -3.25 -10.92 5.06
N ILE A 340 -4.30 -10.30 4.50
CA ILE A 340 -4.62 -8.88 4.69
C ILE A 340 -4.75 -8.53 6.18
N ALA A 341 -5.09 -9.50 7.02
CA ALA A 341 -5.19 -9.30 8.47
C ALA A 341 -3.89 -8.77 9.10
N LEU A 342 -2.72 -9.06 8.49
CA LEU A 342 -1.44 -8.49 8.94
C LEU A 342 -1.37 -6.97 8.66
N LEU A 343 -1.77 -6.53 7.48
CA LEU A 343 -1.83 -5.09 7.15
C LEU A 343 -2.81 -4.35 8.07
N GLU A 344 -3.98 -4.97 8.31
CA GLU A 344 -4.97 -4.44 9.26
C GLU A 344 -4.47 -4.42 10.71
N PHE A 345 -3.62 -5.38 11.09
CA PHE A 345 -2.96 -5.39 12.39
C PHE A 345 -1.99 -4.22 12.51
N CYS A 346 -1.11 -3.99 11.52
CA CYS A 346 -0.12 -2.92 11.53
C CYS A 346 -0.78 -1.53 11.70
N ILE A 347 -1.89 -1.27 10.99
CA ILE A 347 -2.59 0.03 11.14
C ILE A 347 -3.28 0.16 12.50
N ARG A 348 -3.81 -0.93 13.09
CA ARG A 348 -4.36 -0.87 14.44
C ARG A 348 -3.29 -0.56 15.48
N GLU A 349 -2.14 -1.21 15.40
CA GLU A 349 -1.02 -0.98 16.32
C GLU A 349 -0.49 0.46 16.20
N ASP A 350 -0.34 0.97 14.98
CA ASP A 350 0.11 2.35 14.76
C ASP A 350 -0.86 3.39 15.35
N LEU A 351 -2.17 3.21 15.13
CA LEU A 351 -3.19 4.16 15.58
C LEU A 351 -3.58 4.01 17.06
N LYS A 352 -3.27 2.88 17.68
CA LYS A 352 -3.71 2.54 19.03
C LYS A 352 -3.36 3.62 20.07
N LEU A 353 -2.15 4.16 20.00
CA LEU A 353 -1.67 5.19 20.91
C LEU A 353 -1.83 6.61 20.36
N LYS A 354 -1.94 6.76 19.01
CA LYS A 354 -1.99 8.06 18.35
C LYS A 354 -3.40 8.63 18.24
N ALA A 355 -4.40 7.78 18.02
CA ALA A 355 -5.75 8.22 17.70
C ALA A 355 -6.56 8.61 18.94
N PRO A 356 -7.13 9.83 19.00
CA PRO A 356 -8.13 10.17 19.99
C PRO A 356 -9.40 9.35 19.77
N ARG A 357 -10.17 9.14 20.86
CA ARG A 357 -11.34 8.24 20.88
C ARG A 357 -12.64 9.01 21.14
N PRO A 358 -13.15 9.77 20.16
CA PRO A 358 -14.44 10.45 20.30
C PRO A 358 -15.60 9.46 20.31
N MET A 359 -16.72 9.91 20.84
CA MET A 359 -17.99 9.20 20.78
C MET A 359 -18.72 9.58 19.50
N VAL A 360 -19.02 8.58 18.67
CA VAL A 360 -19.82 8.69 17.45
C VAL A 360 -20.82 7.54 17.43
N VAL A 361 -22.08 7.88 17.19
CA VAL A 361 -23.20 6.95 17.05
C VAL A 361 -23.51 6.81 15.56
N ILE A 362 -23.22 5.64 14.99
CA ILE A 362 -23.32 5.41 13.53
C ILE A 362 -24.76 5.19 13.07
N ASP A 363 -25.56 4.42 13.81
CA ASP A 363 -26.98 4.22 13.56
C ASP A 363 -27.77 4.74 14.79
N PRO A 364 -28.07 6.05 14.83
CA PRO A 364 -28.59 6.70 16.01
C PRO A 364 -30.05 6.35 16.28
N VAL A 365 -30.35 6.11 17.57
CA VAL A 365 -31.70 6.17 18.12
C VAL A 365 -31.72 7.15 19.28
N LYS A 366 -32.78 7.97 19.36
CA LYS A 366 -32.93 9.00 20.39
C LYS A 366 -33.29 8.36 21.75
N VAL A 367 -32.67 8.84 22.80
CA VAL A 367 -32.99 8.51 24.19
C VAL A 367 -33.40 9.79 24.90
N ILE A 368 -34.57 9.76 25.55
CA ILE A 368 -35.10 10.84 26.40
C ILE A 368 -34.91 10.44 27.87
N ILE A 369 -34.22 11.29 28.63
CA ILE A 369 -34.03 11.07 30.07
C ILE A 369 -35.06 11.87 30.82
N ASP A 370 -36.20 11.23 31.18
CA ASP A 370 -37.43 11.87 31.64
C ASP A 370 -37.26 12.67 32.93
N ASN A 371 -36.41 12.23 33.83
CA ASN A 371 -36.15 12.90 35.11
C ASN A 371 -34.93 13.84 35.06
N TYR A 372 -34.32 14.11 33.88
CA TYR A 372 -33.30 15.14 33.75
C TYR A 372 -33.95 16.50 33.46
N PRO A 373 -33.50 17.60 34.09
CA PRO A 373 -34.11 18.92 33.92
C PRO A 373 -34.12 19.37 32.45
N GLU A 374 -35.26 19.85 32.00
CA GLU A 374 -35.43 20.34 30.63
C GLU A 374 -34.57 21.61 30.37
N GLY A 375 -33.93 21.66 29.19
CA GLY A 375 -33.09 22.79 28.81
C GLY A 375 -31.75 22.93 29.55
N GLN A 376 -31.42 21.99 30.43
CA GLN A 376 -30.13 21.97 31.13
C GLN A 376 -29.15 21.00 30.44
N THR A 377 -27.89 21.41 30.44
CA THR A 377 -26.75 20.55 30.05
C THR A 377 -25.63 20.72 31.07
N GLU A 378 -24.80 19.69 31.20
CA GLU A 378 -23.63 19.74 32.07
C GLU A 378 -22.43 19.03 31.44
N PRO A 379 -21.18 19.47 31.75
CA PRO A 379 -19.99 18.80 31.22
C PRO A 379 -19.73 17.49 31.97
N CYS A 380 -19.34 16.49 31.16
CA CYS A 380 -18.77 15.22 31.60
C CYS A 380 -17.36 15.09 31.05
N VAL A 381 -16.41 14.69 31.91
CA VAL A 381 -15.01 14.54 31.50
C VAL A 381 -14.78 13.13 30.92
N VAL A 382 -14.20 13.06 29.74
CA VAL A 382 -13.85 11.80 29.05
C VAL A 382 -12.40 11.86 28.59
N GLU A 383 -11.64 10.80 28.84
CA GLU A 383 -10.27 10.66 28.35
C GLU A 383 -10.24 10.60 26.83
N ASN A 384 -9.29 11.33 26.21
CA ASN A 384 -9.11 11.31 24.75
C ASN A 384 -8.58 9.96 24.26
N ASN A 385 -7.69 9.34 25.02
CA ASN A 385 -7.25 7.96 24.78
C ASN A 385 -6.78 7.34 26.11
N PRO A 386 -7.48 6.34 26.67
CA PRO A 386 -7.12 5.76 27.96
C PRO A 386 -5.80 4.94 27.93
N GLU A 387 -5.23 4.69 26.76
CA GLU A 387 -3.92 4.03 26.60
C GLU A 387 -2.77 5.03 26.37
N ASN A 388 -3.09 6.33 26.23
CA ASN A 388 -2.10 7.40 26.10
C ASN A 388 -2.56 8.64 26.87
N GLU A 389 -2.06 8.78 28.09
CA GLU A 389 -2.40 9.89 29.00
C GLU A 389 -1.95 11.26 28.47
N GLU A 390 -0.95 11.31 27.57
CA GLU A 390 -0.46 12.56 26.96
C GLU A 390 -1.53 13.26 26.11
N LEU A 391 -2.48 12.50 25.57
CA LEU A 391 -3.61 13.07 24.82
C LEU A 391 -4.64 13.76 25.74
N GLY A 392 -4.55 13.59 27.04
CA GLY A 392 -5.38 14.27 28.03
C GLY A 392 -6.86 13.85 28.00
N SER A 393 -7.72 14.78 28.37
CA SER A 393 -9.18 14.58 28.44
C SER A 393 -9.91 15.76 27.82
N ARG A 394 -11.20 15.57 27.55
CA ARG A 394 -12.11 16.59 27.04
C ARG A 394 -13.43 16.59 27.81
N GLU A 395 -14.15 17.70 27.69
CA GLU A 395 -15.53 17.81 28.17
C GLU A 395 -16.52 17.46 27.08
N VAL A 396 -17.48 16.61 27.39
CA VAL A 396 -18.62 16.24 26.54
C VAL A 396 -19.89 16.64 27.27
N MET A 397 -20.76 17.40 26.62
CA MET A 397 -22.00 17.85 27.24
C MET A 397 -22.98 16.68 27.42
N PHE A 398 -23.62 16.61 28.56
CA PHE A 398 -24.71 15.67 28.87
C PHE A 398 -25.99 16.45 29.09
N GLY A 399 -27.10 15.96 28.56
CA GLY A 399 -28.41 16.61 28.65
C GLY A 399 -29.55 15.62 28.65
N ARG A 400 -30.78 16.13 28.58
CA ARG A 400 -32.01 15.35 28.60
C ARG A 400 -32.17 14.45 27.39
N GLU A 401 -31.74 14.92 26.21
CA GLU A 401 -31.83 14.19 24.94
C GLU A 401 -30.45 13.76 24.46
N ILE A 402 -30.28 12.45 24.22
CA ILE A 402 -29.04 11.89 23.73
C ILE A 402 -29.32 10.89 22.59
N TYR A 403 -28.29 10.54 21.84
CA TYR A 403 -28.29 9.44 20.88
C TYR A 403 -27.43 8.28 21.39
N ILE A 404 -27.89 7.06 21.13
CA ILE A 404 -27.10 5.82 21.30
C ILE A 404 -27.19 4.99 20.02
N GLU A 405 -26.30 4.00 19.87
CA GLU A 405 -26.42 3.02 18.78
C GLU A 405 -27.74 2.25 18.89
N ARG A 406 -28.44 2.13 17.76
CA ARG A 406 -29.66 1.29 17.70
C ARG A 406 -29.39 -0.14 18.16
N ALA A 407 -28.22 -0.69 17.79
CA ALA A 407 -27.77 -2.03 18.20
C ALA A 407 -27.48 -2.17 19.72
N ASP A 408 -27.43 -1.06 20.45
CA ASP A 408 -27.26 -1.05 21.90
C ASP A 408 -28.58 -1.18 22.66
N PHE A 409 -29.71 -1.22 21.95
CA PHE A 409 -31.03 -1.46 22.54
C PHE A 409 -31.68 -2.71 21.96
N MET A 410 -32.36 -3.45 22.82
CA MET A 410 -33.16 -4.61 22.42
C MET A 410 -34.36 -4.74 23.35
N GLU A 411 -35.57 -4.72 22.79
CA GLU A 411 -36.81 -4.81 23.57
C GLU A 411 -36.99 -6.16 24.26
N GLU A 412 -36.68 -7.24 23.51
CA GLU A 412 -36.65 -8.61 24.02
C GLU A 412 -35.20 -9.13 24.03
N PRO A 413 -34.43 -8.87 25.09
CA PRO A 413 -33.00 -9.15 25.08
C PRO A 413 -32.70 -10.65 25.12
N VAL A 414 -31.83 -11.08 24.18
CA VAL A 414 -31.30 -12.45 24.18
C VAL A 414 -30.38 -12.71 25.37
N LYS A 415 -30.16 -13.99 25.71
CA LYS A 415 -29.25 -14.38 26.79
C LYS A 415 -27.86 -13.77 26.59
N LYS A 416 -27.30 -13.15 27.62
CA LYS A 416 -26.01 -12.42 27.63
C LYS A 416 -26.02 -11.09 26.88
N PHE A 417 -27.16 -10.49 26.57
CA PHE A 417 -27.24 -9.11 26.10
C PHE A 417 -27.03 -8.15 27.28
N PHE A 418 -25.82 -7.58 27.37
CA PHE A 418 -25.40 -6.67 28.43
C PHE A 418 -25.46 -5.20 27.98
N ARG A 419 -26.56 -4.82 27.33
CA ARG A 419 -26.84 -3.47 26.86
C ARG A 419 -28.24 -3.03 27.33
N LEU A 420 -28.73 -1.91 26.82
CA LEU A 420 -30.01 -1.32 27.26
C LEU A 420 -31.19 -2.18 26.79
N ALA A 421 -32.12 -2.41 27.71
CA ALA A 421 -33.38 -3.09 27.45
C ALA A 421 -34.43 -2.60 28.48
N PRO A 422 -35.75 -2.83 28.30
CA PRO A 422 -36.76 -2.44 29.27
C PRO A 422 -36.46 -2.93 30.67
N GLY A 423 -36.45 -2.01 31.63
CA GLY A 423 -36.09 -2.26 33.01
C GLY A 423 -34.63 -2.63 33.28
N LYS A 424 -33.74 -2.54 32.30
CA LYS A 424 -32.29 -2.79 32.46
C LYS A 424 -31.53 -1.48 32.60
N GLU A 425 -30.51 -1.54 33.46
CA GLU A 425 -29.61 -0.43 33.73
C GLU A 425 -28.28 -0.61 33.00
N VAL A 426 -27.78 0.49 32.45
CA VAL A 426 -26.45 0.57 31.81
C VAL A 426 -25.75 1.86 32.25
N ARG A 427 -24.41 1.88 32.11
CA ARG A 427 -23.60 3.10 32.27
C ARG A 427 -23.45 3.83 30.94
N LEU A 428 -23.67 5.11 30.92
CA LEU A 428 -23.22 6.00 29.87
C LEU A 428 -21.75 6.38 30.14
N LYS A 429 -20.88 6.21 29.15
CA LYS A 429 -19.43 6.46 29.25
C LYS A 429 -19.16 7.89 29.77
N GLY A 430 -18.44 8.01 30.87
CA GLY A 430 -18.11 9.30 31.47
C GLY A 430 -19.29 10.02 32.18
N ALA A 431 -20.53 9.49 32.12
CA ALA A 431 -21.73 10.13 32.67
C ALA A 431 -22.39 9.28 33.77
N TYR A 432 -23.65 8.97 33.64
CA TYR A 432 -24.52 8.37 34.62
C TYR A 432 -24.94 6.94 34.28
N PHE A 433 -25.61 6.28 35.21
CA PHE A 433 -26.41 5.11 34.92
C PHE A 433 -27.79 5.54 34.45
N ILE A 434 -28.32 4.85 33.46
CA ILE A 434 -29.67 5.03 32.95
C ILE A 434 -30.41 3.71 32.95
N THR A 435 -31.75 3.76 33.20
CA THR A 435 -32.63 2.61 33.15
C THR A 435 -33.76 2.89 32.16
N CYS A 436 -33.97 1.99 31.21
CA CYS A 436 -35.07 2.12 30.25
C CYS A 436 -36.44 1.88 30.92
N THR A 437 -37.37 2.80 30.73
CA THR A 437 -38.72 2.78 31.28
C THR A 437 -39.76 2.49 30.21
N ASP A 438 -39.61 3.03 29.00
CA ASP A 438 -40.59 2.89 27.91
C ASP A 438 -39.93 3.07 26.54
N VAL A 439 -40.62 2.73 25.44
CA VAL A 439 -40.21 2.93 24.05
C VAL A 439 -41.36 3.45 23.22
N ILE A 440 -41.05 4.37 22.29
CA ILE A 440 -41.99 4.88 21.28
C ILE A 440 -41.65 4.30 19.93
N LYS A 441 -42.65 3.88 19.18
CA LYS A 441 -42.54 3.29 17.86
C LYS A 441 -43.32 4.07 16.85
N ASP A 442 -42.87 4.03 15.60
CA ASP A 442 -43.60 4.51 14.44
C ASP A 442 -44.71 3.52 14.03
N GLU A 443 -45.49 3.90 12.99
CA GLU A 443 -46.58 3.05 12.45
C GLU A 443 -46.06 1.72 11.88
N ALA A 444 -44.80 1.64 11.47
CA ALA A 444 -44.17 0.43 10.96
C ALA A 444 -43.58 -0.47 12.08
N GLY A 445 -43.66 -0.01 13.34
CA GLY A 445 -43.14 -0.73 14.49
C GLY A 445 -41.66 -0.50 14.79
N ASN A 446 -40.99 0.42 14.11
CA ASN A 446 -39.61 0.77 14.38
C ASN A 446 -39.52 1.68 15.61
N ILE A 447 -38.53 1.44 16.47
CA ILE A 447 -38.27 2.28 17.64
C ILE A 447 -37.73 3.63 17.19
N THR A 448 -38.42 4.71 17.55
CA THR A 448 -38.05 6.10 17.27
C THR A 448 -37.44 6.79 18.47
N GLU A 449 -37.97 6.48 19.68
CA GLU A 449 -37.45 7.05 20.93
C GLU A 449 -37.45 5.98 22.03
N ILE A 450 -36.48 6.10 22.93
CA ILE A 450 -36.32 5.26 24.12
C ILE A 450 -36.43 6.19 25.35
N HIS A 451 -37.33 5.92 26.25
CA HIS A 451 -37.48 6.68 27.50
C HIS A 451 -36.68 6.02 28.60
N CYS A 452 -35.91 6.84 29.34
CA CYS A 452 -35.08 6.38 30.43
C CYS A 452 -35.15 7.31 31.64
N THR A 453 -34.82 6.81 32.81
CA THR A 453 -34.47 7.63 33.97
C THR A 453 -32.98 7.50 34.24
N TYR A 454 -32.32 8.58 34.73
CA TYR A 454 -30.95 8.52 35.24
C TYR A 454 -30.91 8.53 36.76
N ASP A 455 -29.82 8.02 37.32
CA ASP A 455 -29.51 8.06 38.74
C ASP A 455 -28.43 9.12 39.01
N PRO A 456 -28.79 10.29 39.62
CA PRO A 456 -27.89 11.41 39.82
C PRO A 456 -26.68 11.09 40.74
N GLU A 457 -26.78 10.06 41.60
CA GLU A 457 -25.67 9.66 42.47
C GLU A 457 -24.55 8.87 41.75
N THR A 458 -24.79 8.49 40.52
CA THR A 458 -23.89 7.61 39.72
C THR A 458 -22.96 8.33 38.78
N LYS A 459 -22.87 9.67 38.81
CA LYS A 459 -21.97 10.45 37.96
C LYS A 459 -20.56 9.86 38.01
N SER A 460 -19.91 9.72 36.84
CA SER A 460 -18.53 9.28 36.79
C SER A 460 -17.64 10.23 37.60
N GLY A 461 -16.80 9.69 38.49
CA GLY A 461 -15.97 10.50 39.39
C GLY A 461 -16.65 10.88 40.73
N SER A 462 -17.93 10.58 40.95
CA SER A 462 -18.65 10.86 42.23
C SER A 462 -18.27 9.95 43.38
N GLY A 463 -17.44 8.93 43.17
CA GLY A 463 -17.14 7.91 44.20
C GLY A 463 -18.17 6.76 44.25
N CYS A 464 -19.14 6.72 43.34
CA CYS A 464 -20.10 5.61 43.26
C CYS A 464 -19.38 4.29 42.96
N THR A 465 -19.52 3.30 43.85
CA THR A 465 -18.88 1.97 43.73
C THR A 465 -19.77 0.93 43.05
N ARG A 466 -21.02 1.29 42.75
CA ARG A 466 -21.96 0.39 42.06
C ARG A 466 -21.49 0.07 40.65
N LYS A 467 -21.60 -1.18 40.23
CA LYS A 467 -21.16 -1.67 38.94
C LYS A 467 -22.32 -2.20 38.14
N VAL A 468 -22.37 -1.84 36.86
CA VAL A 468 -23.25 -2.42 35.85
C VAL A 468 -22.42 -3.12 34.76
N LYS A 469 -23.01 -4.09 34.09
CA LYS A 469 -22.27 -4.89 33.08
C LYS A 469 -22.10 -4.19 31.74
N GLY A 470 -22.99 -3.25 31.38
CA GLY A 470 -23.01 -2.55 30.11
C GLY A 470 -22.52 -1.12 30.24
N THR A 471 -21.61 -0.70 29.36
CA THR A 471 -21.23 0.71 29.15
C THR A 471 -21.47 1.07 27.71
N LEU A 472 -22.25 2.12 27.45
CA LEU A 472 -22.59 2.63 26.15
C LEU A 472 -21.86 3.94 25.90
N HIS A 473 -21.46 4.20 24.64
CA HIS A 473 -21.13 5.54 24.18
C HIS A 473 -22.43 6.25 23.72
N TRP A 474 -22.40 7.54 23.71
CA TRP A 474 -23.57 8.37 23.49
C TRP A 474 -23.17 9.75 22.98
N VAL A 475 -24.11 10.50 22.43
CA VAL A 475 -23.90 11.88 21.98
C VAL A 475 -25.10 12.72 22.40
N GLU A 476 -24.86 13.90 22.99
CA GLU A 476 -25.90 14.84 23.38
C GLU A 476 -26.54 15.48 22.15
N ALA A 477 -27.88 15.54 22.11
CA ALA A 477 -28.61 15.82 20.88
C ALA A 477 -28.47 17.28 20.39
N SER A 478 -28.39 18.27 21.30
CA SER A 478 -28.34 19.69 20.90
C SER A 478 -26.97 20.13 20.40
N THR A 479 -25.91 19.41 20.79
CA THR A 479 -24.51 19.68 20.39
C THR A 479 -23.97 18.69 19.38
N ALA A 480 -24.78 17.69 19.00
CA ALA A 480 -24.39 16.66 18.05
C ALA A 480 -24.05 17.22 16.68
N VAL A 481 -22.99 16.67 16.10
CA VAL A 481 -22.54 16.98 14.73
C VAL A 481 -22.99 15.87 13.79
N ASP A 482 -23.59 16.26 12.66
CA ASP A 482 -23.95 15.31 11.61
C ASP A 482 -22.72 14.86 10.83
N ILE A 483 -22.58 13.55 10.66
CA ILE A 483 -21.44 12.93 9.98
C ILE A 483 -21.92 11.89 8.97
N GLU A 484 -21.46 12.02 7.73
CA GLU A 484 -21.53 10.94 6.74
C GLU A 484 -20.42 9.94 7.03
N THR A 485 -20.77 8.73 7.41
CA THR A 485 -19.83 7.66 7.72
C THR A 485 -19.81 6.63 6.62
N ARG A 486 -18.66 6.47 5.95
CA ARG A 486 -18.44 5.51 4.87
C ARG A 486 -17.78 4.26 5.42
N LEU A 487 -18.50 3.14 5.37
CA LEU A 487 -18.03 1.84 5.79
C LEU A 487 -17.60 1.04 4.57
N TYR A 488 -16.30 0.76 4.46
CA TYR A 488 -15.73 0.03 3.33
C TYR A 488 -15.49 -1.43 3.66
N ASP A 489 -15.77 -2.29 2.66
CA ASP A 489 -15.45 -3.71 2.65
C ASP A 489 -14.56 -4.03 1.42
N TYR A 490 -14.26 -5.30 1.20
CA TYR A 490 -13.40 -5.74 0.10
C TYR A 490 -14.11 -5.60 -1.26
N LEU A 491 -13.31 -5.31 -2.31
CA LEU A 491 -13.81 -5.11 -3.68
C LEU A 491 -14.48 -6.33 -4.29
N LEU A 492 -14.03 -7.53 -3.91
CA LEU A 492 -14.55 -8.79 -4.45
C LEU A 492 -15.32 -9.56 -3.38
N LYS A 493 -16.32 -10.30 -3.82
CA LYS A 493 -17.06 -11.26 -2.99
C LYS A 493 -16.12 -12.33 -2.43
N GLU A 494 -16.42 -12.90 -1.27
CA GLU A 494 -15.58 -13.93 -0.63
C GLU A 494 -15.44 -15.21 -1.48
N GLU A 495 -16.44 -15.55 -2.28
CA GLU A 495 -16.51 -16.75 -3.11
C GLU A 495 -15.94 -16.57 -4.52
N SER A 496 -15.29 -15.41 -4.81
CA SER A 496 -14.72 -15.11 -6.12
C SER A 496 -13.61 -16.10 -6.49
N ASP A 497 -13.71 -16.75 -7.64
CA ASP A 497 -12.64 -17.56 -8.25
C ASP A 497 -11.77 -16.73 -9.23
N GLY A 498 -12.09 -15.46 -9.42
CA GLY A 498 -11.38 -14.48 -10.24
C GLY A 498 -11.53 -14.68 -11.75
N LYS A 499 -12.40 -15.58 -12.23
CA LYS A 499 -12.63 -15.80 -13.67
C LYS A 499 -13.53 -14.72 -14.27
N ASP A 500 -14.64 -14.37 -13.62
CA ASP A 500 -15.49 -13.24 -13.98
C ASP A 500 -15.23 -12.08 -13.02
N PHE A 501 -14.12 -11.42 -13.19
CA PHE A 501 -13.64 -10.39 -12.27
C PHE A 501 -14.65 -9.25 -12.05
N LEU A 502 -15.33 -8.77 -13.09
CA LEU A 502 -16.32 -7.69 -12.96
C LEU A 502 -17.65 -8.20 -12.38
N GLY A 503 -18.06 -9.44 -12.69
CA GLY A 503 -19.24 -10.07 -12.10
C GLY A 503 -19.05 -10.44 -10.62
N ASP A 504 -17.80 -10.63 -10.20
CA ASP A 504 -17.44 -10.90 -8.80
C ASP A 504 -17.32 -9.64 -7.94
N PHE A 505 -17.56 -8.44 -8.52
CA PHE A 505 -17.52 -7.19 -7.78
C PHE A 505 -18.54 -7.19 -6.63
N ASN A 506 -18.10 -6.77 -5.46
CA ASN A 506 -18.94 -6.64 -4.28
C ASN A 506 -19.64 -5.29 -4.25
N HIS A 507 -20.90 -5.23 -4.71
CA HIS A 507 -21.70 -4.02 -4.72
C HIS A 507 -22.00 -3.47 -3.31
N GLU A 508 -21.91 -4.31 -2.27
CA GLU A 508 -22.08 -3.92 -0.86
C GLU A 508 -20.75 -3.46 -0.21
N SER A 509 -19.70 -3.32 -1.01
CA SER A 509 -18.36 -2.93 -0.51
C SER A 509 -18.27 -1.48 0.00
N LEU A 510 -19.31 -0.68 -0.19
CA LEU A 510 -19.46 0.65 0.37
C LEU A 510 -20.87 0.81 0.94
N GLN A 511 -20.95 1.06 2.25
CA GLN A 511 -22.18 1.45 2.93
C GLN A 511 -22.01 2.87 3.46
N VAL A 512 -22.98 3.73 3.18
CA VAL A 512 -23.01 5.12 3.64
C VAL A 512 -24.04 5.23 4.76
N MET A 513 -23.60 5.67 5.94
CA MET A 513 -24.41 5.79 7.14
C MET A 513 -24.50 7.25 7.59
N HIS A 514 -25.65 7.63 8.12
CA HIS A 514 -25.86 8.90 8.85
C HIS A 514 -25.53 8.71 10.31
N SER A 515 -24.53 9.43 10.80
CA SER A 515 -24.03 9.31 12.16
C SER A 515 -24.16 10.62 12.94
N LYS A 516 -24.18 10.52 14.26
CA LYS A 516 -24.10 11.66 15.17
C LYS A 516 -22.79 11.59 15.94
N GLY A 517 -21.95 12.62 15.80
CA GLY A 517 -20.69 12.76 16.53
C GLY A 517 -20.78 13.79 17.64
N GLU A 518 -19.92 13.66 18.64
CA GLU A 518 -19.79 14.68 19.70
C GLU A 518 -19.24 16.00 19.13
N ALA A 519 -19.49 17.11 19.83
CA ALA A 519 -19.15 18.45 19.38
C ALA A 519 -17.66 18.69 19.04
N SER A 520 -16.74 17.92 19.64
CA SER A 520 -15.29 18.01 19.35
C SER A 520 -14.94 17.73 17.87
N LEU A 521 -15.81 17.03 17.16
CA LEU A 521 -15.61 16.70 15.74
C LEU A 521 -16.02 17.81 14.76
N ALA A 522 -16.64 18.90 15.24
CA ALA A 522 -17.12 19.99 14.39
C ALA A 522 -16.01 20.69 13.59
N ASN A 523 -14.77 20.67 14.09
CA ASN A 523 -13.63 21.31 13.45
C ASN A 523 -12.61 20.32 12.87
N THR A 524 -13.02 19.08 12.63
CA THR A 524 -12.14 18.09 12.00
C THR A 524 -11.77 18.49 10.58
N VAL A 525 -10.55 18.17 10.19
CA VAL A 525 -10.02 18.46 8.85
C VAL A 525 -9.62 17.16 8.14
N PRO A 526 -9.58 17.15 6.79
CA PRO A 526 -9.14 15.99 6.03
C PRO A 526 -7.79 15.44 6.53
N GLY A 527 -7.76 14.14 6.78
CA GLY A 527 -6.57 13.45 7.31
C GLY A 527 -6.56 13.22 8.81
N ASP A 528 -7.42 13.89 9.58
CA ASP A 528 -7.58 13.61 11.02
C ASP A 528 -8.06 12.18 11.23
N ARG A 529 -7.39 11.45 12.13
CA ARG A 529 -7.68 10.05 12.41
C ARG A 529 -8.20 9.86 13.83
N PHE A 530 -9.19 9.00 13.96
CA PHE A 530 -9.90 8.75 15.23
C PHE A 530 -10.12 7.25 15.42
N GLN A 531 -10.26 6.84 16.68
CA GLN A 531 -10.92 5.59 17.03
C GLN A 531 -12.33 5.89 17.52
N PHE A 532 -13.36 5.68 16.69
CA PHE A 532 -14.74 5.77 17.17
C PHE A 532 -14.99 4.63 18.14
N LEU A 533 -15.38 5.00 19.36
CA LEU A 533 -15.50 4.05 20.48
C LEU A 533 -16.34 2.83 20.10
N ARG A 534 -15.75 1.64 20.23
CA ARG A 534 -16.34 0.33 19.93
C ARG A 534 -16.62 0.05 18.45
N GLN A 535 -16.36 0.99 17.53
CA GLN A 535 -16.69 0.88 16.11
C GLN A 535 -15.46 0.52 15.25
N GLY A 536 -14.39 1.28 15.36
CA GLY A 536 -13.20 1.11 14.52
C GLY A 536 -12.34 2.35 14.48
N TYR A 537 -11.37 2.33 13.58
CA TYR A 537 -10.56 3.50 13.23
C TYR A 537 -11.12 4.17 11.99
N PHE A 538 -11.13 5.49 12.00
CA PHE A 538 -11.71 6.33 10.96
C PHE A 538 -10.78 7.48 10.63
N VAL A 539 -10.92 8.02 9.43
CA VAL A 539 -10.22 9.22 8.96
C VAL A 539 -11.22 10.19 8.35
N THR A 540 -11.02 11.48 8.56
CA THR A 540 -11.80 12.51 7.87
C THR A 540 -11.40 12.56 6.40
N ASP A 541 -12.36 12.33 5.50
CA ASP A 541 -12.15 12.27 4.05
C ASP A 541 -11.90 13.67 3.46
N LYS A 542 -11.18 13.72 2.33
CA LYS A 542 -10.95 14.95 1.57
C LYS A 542 -12.23 15.61 1.05
N ASP A 543 -13.34 14.86 0.96
CA ASP A 543 -14.65 15.37 0.55
C ASP A 543 -15.35 16.16 1.67
N SER A 544 -14.78 16.19 2.88
CA SER A 544 -15.34 16.96 4.01
C SER A 544 -15.28 18.45 3.77
N THR A 545 -16.35 19.13 4.17
CA THR A 545 -16.45 20.59 4.24
C THR A 545 -16.89 21.02 5.64
N ALA A 546 -16.87 22.30 5.93
CA ALA A 546 -17.33 22.82 7.23
C ALA A 546 -18.79 22.45 7.54
N ASP A 547 -19.64 22.34 6.51
CA ASP A 547 -21.07 22.02 6.65
C ASP A 547 -21.39 20.54 6.40
N HIS A 548 -20.43 19.73 5.95
CA HIS A 548 -20.63 18.32 5.63
C HIS A 548 -19.38 17.52 5.96
N ILE A 549 -19.37 16.90 7.12
CA ILE A 549 -18.27 16.06 7.58
C ILE A 549 -18.44 14.65 7.00
N VAL A 550 -17.41 14.16 6.35
CA VAL A 550 -17.34 12.82 5.77
C VAL A 550 -16.18 12.06 6.40
N VAL A 551 -16.43 10.87 6.90
CA VAL A 551 -15.40 10.01 7.47
C VAL A 551 -15.37 8.64 6.82
N ASN A 552 -14.17 8.13 6.59
CA ASN A 552 -13.90 6.80 6.03
C ASN A 552 -13.49 5.83 7.15
N ARG A 553 -14.09 4.65 7.21
CA ARG A 553 -13.60 3.58 8.07
C ARG A 553 -12.28 3.02 7.52
N ILE A 554 -11.22 3.13 8.30
CA ILE A 554 -9.91 2.56 8.00
C ILE A 554 -9.98 1.05 8.21
N VAL A 555 -10.26 0.63 9.46
CA VAL A 555 -10.29 -0.77 9.88
C VAL A 555 -11.19 -0.94 11.11
N GLY A 556 -11.81 -2.12 11.27
CA GLY A 556 -12.56 -2.48 12.47
C GLY A 556 -11.67 -2.81 13.67
N LEU A 557 -12.26 -2.90 14.87
CA LEU A 557 -11.52 -3.22 16.10
C LEU A 557 -11.17 -4.71 16.26
N ARG A 558 -11.80 -5.62 15.50
CA ARG A 558 -11.52 -7.05 15.62
C ARG A 558 -10.14 -7.36 15.04
N ASP A 559 -9.24 -7.77 15.92
CA ASP A 559 -7.95 -8.29 15.53
C ASP A 559 -8.06 -9.79 15.18
N THR A 560 -8.15 -10.07 13.89
CA THR A 560 -8.19 -11.44 13.37
C THR A 560 -6.79 -12.05 13.30
N TRP A 561 -5.75 -11.23 13.11
CA TRP A 561 -4.35 -11.65 13.06
C TRP A 561 -3.88 -12.20 14.42
N ALA A 562 -4.07 -11.47 15.50
CA ALA A 562 -3.72 -11.93 16.84
C ALA A 562 -4.45 -13.21 17.27
N LYS A 563 -5.64 -13.47 16.71
CA LYS A 563 -6.35 -14.74 16.93
C LYS A 563 -5.76 -15.91 16.17
N GLN A 564 -5.21 -15.69 14.98
CA GLN A 564 -4.54 -16.72 14.18
C GLN A 564 -3.22 -17.14 14.83
N GLN A 565 -2.46 -16.19 15.40
CA GLN A 565 -1.18 -16.47 16.09
C GLN A 565 -1.35 -17.27 17.41
N LYS A 566 -2.55 -17.28 18.00
CA LYS A 566 -2.86 -18.03 19.23
C LYS A 566 -3.38 -19.44 18.98
N LYS A 567 -3.56 -19.86 17.75
CA LYS A 567 -3.92 -21.22 17.32
C LYS A 567 -2.68 -21.97 16.87
#